data_2396db3bfe82bd266f17dcc009bdd760
#
_entry.id   2396db3bfe82bd266f17dcc009bdd760
#
_cell.length_a   1.000
_cell.length_b   1.000
_cell.length_c   1.000
_cell.angle_alpha   90.00
_cell.angle_beta   90.00
_cell.angle_gamma   90.00
#
_symmetry.space_group_name_H-M   'P 1'
#
loop_
_entity.id
_entity.type
_entity.pdbx_description
1 polymer ?
#
loop_
_entity_poly.entity_id
_entity_poly.type
_entity_poly.pdbx_seq_one_letter_code
_entity_poly.pdbx_strand_id
1 'polypeptide(L)' 'MPYVAKNTVISVRGKTVKEVAEMLNALPAEQQEWIFTCCGCSDFWMHQRGTENAITFDTEKYID' A
#
# COMPACT_ATOMS: atom_id res chain seq x y z
N MET A 1 1.40 11.40 11.04
CA MET A 1 2.42 11.19 9.99
C MET A 1 2.62 12.48 9.21
N PRO A 2 3.85 12.87 8.94
CA PRO A 2 4.08 14.07 8.15
C PRO A 2 3.63 13.89 6.70
N TYR A 3 3.49 15.00 6.01
CA TYR A 3 3.15 15.01 4.58
C TYR A 3 4.18 14.21 3.80
N VAL A 4 3.72 13.33 2.93
CA VAL A 4 4.62 12.51 2.10
C VAL A 4 5.01 13.33 0.87
N ALA A 5 6.24 13.79 0.86
CA ALA A 5 6.76 14.61 -0.22
C ALA A 5 7.15 13.75 -1.42
N LYS A 6 7.33 14.44 -2.56
CA LYS A 6 7.81 13.78 -3.77
C LYS A 6 9.16 13.09 -3.49
N ASN A 7 9.33 11.89 -4.01
CA ASN A 7 10.53 11.07 -3.85
C ASN A 7 10.80 10.59 -2.42
N THR A 8 9.81 10.65 -1.55
CA THR A 8 9.91 10.05 -0.23
C THR A 8 9.70 8.53 -0.35
N VAL A 9 10.58 7.76 0.28
CA VAL A 9 10.45 6.30 0.34
C VAL A 9 10.00 5.90 1.73
N ILE A 10 8.88 5.20 1.79
CA ILE A 10 8.36 4.67 3.05
C ILE A 10 8.38 3.15 2.95
N SER A 11 9.18 2.52 3.81
CA SER A 11 9.28 1.06 3.81
C SER A 11 8.12 0.45 4.61
N VAL A 12 7.53 -0.60 4.03
CA VAL A 12 6.52 -1.39 4.73
C VAL A 12 7.04 -2.77 5.11
N ARG A 13 8.36 -2.96 4.98
CA ARG A 13 9.00 -4.24 5.30
C ARG A 13 8.72 -4.60 6.76
N GLY A 14 8.23 -5.81 6.97
CA GLY A 14 7.96 -6.32 8.30
C GLY A 14 6.74 -5.71 8.99
N LYS A 15 5.99 -4.86 8.31
CA LYS A 15 4.78 -4.27 8.88
C LYS A 15 3.56 -5.12 8.59
N THR A 16 2.64 -5.14 9.55
CA THR A 16 1.37 -5.84 9.38
C THR A 16 0.39 -4.98 8.58
N VAL A 17 -0.69 -5.61 8.12
CA VAL A 17 -1.79 -4.90 7.45
C VAL A 17 -2.32 -3.78 8.34
N LYS A 18 -2.48 -4.06 9.63
CA LYS A 18 -2.96 -3.07 10.61
C LYS A 18 -2.01 -1.87 10.68
N GLU A 19 -0.72 -2.13 10.74
CA GLU A 19 0.29 -1.06 10.80
C GLU A 19 0.28 -0.20 9.55
N VAL A 20 0.17 -0.83 8.36
CA VAL A 20 0.11 -0.09 7.11
C VAL A 20 -1.17 0.74 7.03
N ALA A 21 -2.30 0.19 7.48
CA ALA A 21 -3.56 0.92 7.51
C ALA A 21 -3.46 2.16 8.42
N GLU A 22 -2.80 2.02 9.57
CA GLU A 22 -2.57 3.14 10.48
C GLU A 22 -1.70 4.21 9.84
N MET A 23 -0.66 3.80 9.10
CA MET A 23 0.18 4.75 8.38
C MET A 23 -0.60 5.55 7.35
N LEU A 24 -1.47 4.89 6.60
CA LEU A 24 -2.30 5.56 5.60
C LEU A 24 -3.30 6.50 6.26
N ASN A 25 -3.92 6.08 7.35
CA ASN A 25 -4.88 6.91 8.09
C ASN A 25 -4.23 8.10 8.79
N ALA A 26 -2.93 8.04 9.02
CA ALA A 26 -2.20 9.13 9.65
C ALA A 26 -1.75 10.21 8.66
N LEU A 27 -1.97 10.01 7.37
CA LEU A 27 -1.65 11.03 6.37
C LEU A 27 -2.49 12.30 6.59
N PRO A 28 -1.95 13.47 6.21
CA PRO A 28 -2.73 14.72 6.29
C PRO A 28 -4.05 14.61 5.51
N ALA A 29 -5.05 15.37 5.92
CA ALA A 29 -6.37 15.32 5.30
C ALA A 29 -6.33 15.54 3.79
N GLU A 30 -5.46 16.43 3.31
CA GLU A 30 -5.28 16.67 1.89
C GLU A 30 -4.87 15.40 1.15
N GLN A 31 -3.90 14.66 1.68
CA GLN A 31 -3.41 13.45 1.06
C GLN A 31 -4.40 12.28 1.17
N GLN A 32 -5.29 12.32 2.14
CA GLN A 32 -6.33 11.30 2.27
C GLN A 32 -7.29 11.31 1.08
N GLU A 33 -7.41 12.43 0.38
CA GLU A 33 -8.27 12.56 -0.80
C GLU A 33 -7.56 12.23 -2.11
N TRP A 34 -6.29 11.93 -2.05
CA TRP A 34 -5.53 11.57 -3.25
C TRP A 34 -5.86 10.15 -3.69
N ILE A 35 -5.78 9.92 -5.00
CA ILE A 35 -6.04 8.61 -5.58
C ILE A 35 -4.96 7.62 -5.13
N PHE A 36 -5.37 6.44 -4.75
CA PHE A 36 -4.44 5.36 -4.40
C PHE A 36 -4.06 4.58 -5.65
N THR A 37 -2.76 4.50 -5.95
CA THR A 37 -2.25 3.75 -7.10
C THR A 37 -1.11 2.84 -6.67
N CYS A 38 -0.86 1.81 -7.48
CA CYS A 38 0.27 0.92 -7.28
C CYS A 38 1.13 0.96 -8.55
N CYS A 39 2.36 1.45 -8.42
CA CYS A 39 3.29 1.59 -9.56
C CYS A 39 2.69 2.40 -10.73
N GLY A 40 1.88 3.40 -10.42
CA GLY A 40 1.24 4.22 -11.43
C GLY A 40 0.01 3.60 -12.07
N CYS A 41 -0.36 2.39 -11.69
CA CYS A 41 -1.56 1.71 -12.17
C CYS A 41 -2.73 2.01 -11.24
N SER A 42 -3.93 2.23 -11.81
CA SER A 42 -5.14 2.44 -11.03
C SER A 42 -5.83 1.14 -10.65
N ASP A 43 -5.47 0.05 -11.31
CA ASP A 43 -5.98 -1.29 -11.00
C ASP A 43 -4.85 -2.17 -10.52
N PHE A 44 -5.08 -2.88 -9.43
CA PHE A 44 -4.15 -3.87 -8.93
C PHE A 44 -4.91 -4.94 -8.18
N TRP A 45 -4.25 -6.07 -7.98
CA TRP A 45 -4.84 -7.25 -7.34
C TRP A 45 -4.32 -7.38 -5.92
N MET A 46 -5.23 -7.68 -5.03
CA MET A 46 -4.88 -7.98 -3.63
C MET A 46 -5.11 -9.48 -3.42
N HIS A 47 -4.09 -10.18 -2.97
CA HIS A 47 -4.22 -11.61 -2.75
C HIS A 47 -3.32 -12.08 -1.61
N GLN A 48 -3.67 -13.24 -1.07
CA GLN A 48 -2.81 -13.90 -0.09
C GLN A 48 -1.64 -14.54 -0.85
N ARG A 49 -0.45 -14.31 -0.37
CA ARG A 49 0.74 -14.83 -1.01
C ARG A 49 0.97 -16.29 -0.61
N GLY A 50 0.56 -17.24 -1.47
CA GLY A 50 0.71 -18.66 -1.21
C GLY A 50 0.05 -19.07 0.09
N THR A 51 0.79 -19.74 0.97
CA THR A 51 0.32 -20.16 2.30
C THR A 51 0.82 -19.23 3.40
N GLU A 52 1.52 -18.16 3.03
CA GLU A 52 2.05 -17.20 4.00
C GLU A 52 0.93 -16.34 4.59
N ASN A 53 1.13 -15.88 5.82
CA ASN A 53 0.24 -14.91 6.44
C ASN A 53 0.62 -13.52 5.94
N ALA A 54 0.48 -13.31 4.64
CA ALA A 54 0.86 -12.07 3.98
C ALA A 54 -0.15 -11.71 2.91
N ILE A 55 -0.47 -10.43 2.82
CA ILE A 55 -1.30 -9.87 1.75
C ILE A 55 -0.38 -9.14 0.79
N THR A 56 -0.50 -9.42 -0.48
CA THR A 56 0.33 -8.84 -1.53
C THR A 56 -0.52 -8.08 -2.53
N PHE A 57 -0.01 -6.95 -2.99
CA PHE A 57 -0.63 -6.17 -4.07
C PHE A 57 0.25 -6.31 -5.32
N ASP A 58 -0.36 -6.74 -6.41
CA ASP A 58 0.32 -6.87 -7.71
C ASP A 58 -0.42 -6.08 -8.77
N THR A 59 0.32 -5.59 -9.77
CA THR A 59 -0.24 -4.81 -10.87
C THR A 59 -0.81 -5.70 -11.97
N GLU A 60 -0.53 -6.99 -11.93
CA GLU A 60 -1.08 -7.96 -12.86
C GLU A 60 -1.81 -9.04 -12.06
N LYS A 61 -2.87 -9.57 -12.64
CA LYS A 61 -3.60 -10.65 -11.98
C LYS A 61 -2.69 -11.85 -11.83
N TYR A 62 -2.44 -12.22 -10.60
CA TYR A 62 -1.55 -13.34 -10.28
C TYR A 62 -2.35 -14.63 -10.22
N ILE A 63 -1.92 -15.62 -10.98
CA ILE A 63 -2.56 -16.93 -11.01
C ILE A 63 -1.51 -17.96 -10.61
N ASP A 64 -1.69 -18.53 -9.47
CA ASP A 64 -0.84 -19.63 -9.01
C ASP A 64 -1.38 -20.96 -9.50
#